data_a0688a05cb1e3b71e7bc4bc80dfb7892
#
_entry.id   a0688a05cb1e3b71e7bc4bc80dfb7892
#
_cell.length_a   1.000
_cell.length_b   1.000
_cell.length_c   1.000
_cell.angle_alpha   90.00
_cell.angle_beta   90.00
_cell.angle_gamma   90.00
#
_symmetry.space_group_name_H-M   'P 1'
#
loop_
_entity.id
_entity.type
_entity.pdbx_description
1 polymer ?
#
loop_
_entity_poly.entity_id
_entity_poly.type
_entity_poly.pdbx_seq_one_letter_code
_entity_poly.pdbx_strand_id
1 'polypeptide(L)' 'SSEYIKNFFMSLVYGRFGEFTQPQQAQDLMQKGYQAIEQKNDPQLRVIINQLIDLLPPAQRNQIGFGGTGIG' A
#
# COMPACT_ATOMS: atom_id res chain seq x y z
N SER A 1 -13.96 -2.93 4.19
CA SER A 1 -13.94 -2.71 5.64
C SER A 1 -12.55 -2.31 6.10
N SER A 2 -12.52 -1.77 7.29
CA SER A 2 -11.28 -1.33 7.90
C SER A 2 -10.28 -2.49 8.03
N GLU A 3 -10.77 -3.64 8.40
CA GLU A 3 -9.91 -4.81 8.57
C GLU A 3 -9.33 -5.27 7.24
N TYR A 4 -10.13 -5.22 6.19
CA TYR A 4 -9.66 -5.59 4.87
C TYR A 4 -8.54 -4.64 4.41
N ILE A 5 -8.72 -3.34 4.62
CA ILE A 5 -7.74 -2.35 4.20
C ILE A 5 -6.42 -2.55 4.95
N LYS A 6 -6.52 -2.77 6.26
CA LYS A 6 -5.35 -2.99 7.08
C LYS A 6 -4.61 -4.25 6.64
N ASN A 7 -5.34 -5.33 6.40
CA ASN A 7 -4.73 -6.59 5.98
C ASN A 7 -4.08 -6.46 4.61
N PHE A 8 -4.70 -5.68 3.72
CA PHE A 8 -4.11 -5.46 2.41
C PHE A 8 -2.78 -4.71 2.56
N PHE A 9 -2.76 -3.66 3.40
CA PHE A 9 -1.52 -2.93 3.66
C PHE A 9 -0.44 -3.86 4.20
N MET A 10 -0.79 -4.70 5.17
CA MET A 10 0.19 -5.62 5.76
C MET A 10 0.73 -6.60 4.72
N SER A 11 -0.10 -7.03 3.78
CA SER A 11 0.35 -7.93 2.74
C SER A 11 1.37 -7.26 1.82
N LEU A 12 1.23 -5.97 1.58
CA LEU A 12 2.23 -5.25 0.80
C LEU A 12 3.55 -5.14 1.57
N VAL A 13 3.47 -4.82 2.86
CA VAL A 13 4.67 -4.66 3.67
C VAL A 13 5.44 -5.96 3.81
N TYR A 14 4.74 -7.03 4.15
CA TYR A 14 5.43 -8.30 4.43
C TYR A 14 5.58 -9.18 3.20
N GLY A 15 4.62 -9.15 2.30
CA GLY A 15 4.64 -10.03 1.15
C GLY A 15 5.42 -9.50 -0.03
N ARG A 16 5.62 -8.21 -0.11
CA ARG A 16 6.29 -7.63 -1.26
C ARG A 16 7.43 -6.70 -0.87
N PHE A 17 7.99 -6.90 0.31
CA PHE A 17 8.99 -6.00 0.86
C PHE A 17 10.14 -5.74 -0.11
N GLY A 18 10.64 -6.75 -0.78
CA GLY A 18 11.79 -6.61 -1.67
C GLY A 18 11.47 -6.18 -3.09
N GLU A 19 10.21 -5.92 -3.40
CA GLU A 19 9.83 -5.65 -4.79
C GLU A 19 9.74 -4.18 -5.14
N PHE A 20 9.81 -3.29 -4.17
CA PHE A 20 9.61 -1.86 -4.43
C PHE A 20 10.79 -1.26 -5.17
N THR A 21 10.49 -0.45 -6.21
CA THR A 21 11.53 0.14 -7.04
C THR A 21 12.30 1.24 -6.35
N GLN A 22 11.72 1.84 -5.31
CA GLN A 22 12.37 2.89 -4.53
C GLN A 22 12.23 2.53 -3.05
N PRO A 23 13.14 1.70 -2.55
CA PRO A 23 12.99 1.13 -1.21
C PRO A 23 12.86 2.14 -0.09
N GLN A 24 13.64 3.22 -0.15
CA GLN A 24 13.57 4.20 0.92
C GLN A 24 12.24 4.91 0.94
N GLN A 25 11.75 5.29 -0.22
CA GLN A 25 10.45 5.93 -0.32
C GLN A 25 9.34 5.00 0.15
N ALA A 26 9.46 3.71 -0.21
CA ALA A 26 8.49 2.72 0.24
C ALA A 26 8.49 2.61 1.76
N GLN A 27 9.67 2.61 2.38
CA GLN A 27 9.75 2.54 3.84
C GLN A 27 9.10 3.74 4.49
N ASP A 28 9.32 4.93 3.94
CA ASP A 28 8.68 6.13 4.48
C ASP A 28 7.16 6.02 4.40
N LEU A 29 6.66 5.49 3.29
CA LEU A 29 5.22 5.30 3.13
C LEU A 29 4.69 4.25 4.10
N MET A 30 5.45 3.19 4.32
CA MET A 30 5.05 2.16 5.28
C MET A 30 4.90 2.74 6.69
N GLN A 31 5.83 3.61 7.08
CA GLN A 31 5.72 4.26 8.38
C GLN A 31 4.46 5.10 8.49
N LYS A 32 4.17 5.85 7.45
CA LYS A 32 2.94 6.65 7.42
C LYS A 32 1.71 5.76 7.45
N GLY A 33 1.80 4.59 6.84
CA GLY A 33 0.70 3.62 6.88
C GLY A 33 0.45 3.11 8.28
N TYR A 34 1.50 2.79 9.02
CA TYR A 34 1.34 2.37 10.41
C TYR A 34 0.69 3.47 11.24
N GLN A 35 1.09 4.73 11.01
CA GLN A 35 0.47 5.84 11.71
C GLN A 35 -1.01 5.97 11.38
N ALA A 36 -1.35 5.78 10.12
CA ALA A 36 -2.75 5.85 9.69
C ALA A 36 -3.58 4.75 10.37
N ILE A 37 -3.00 3.56 10.52
CA ILE A 37 -3.68 2.48 11.22
C ILE A 37 -3.91 2.86 12.68
N GLU A 38 -2.87 3.39 13.34
CA GLU A 38 -3.00 3.80 14.73
C GLU A 38 -4.07 4.85 14.92
N GLN A 39 -4.16 5.77 13.98
CA GLN A 39 -5.12 6.87 14.05
C GLN A 39 -6.49 6.47 13.51
N LYS A 40 -6.63 5.23 13.06
CA LYS A 40 -7.88 4.74 12.46
C LYS A 40 -8.32 5.61 11.30
N ASN A 41 -7.34 6.06 10.51
CA ASN A 41 -7.57 6.92 9.38
C ASN A 41 -7.57 6.09 8.09
N ASP A 42 -8.68 5.44 7.82
CA ASP A 42 -8.80 4.56 6.65
C ASP A 42 -8.61 5.30 5.33
N PRO A 43 -9.16 6.50 5.12
CA PRO A 43 -8.92 7.20 3.87
C PRO A 43 -7.43 7.45 3.61
N GLN A 44 -6.70 7.83 4.64
CA GLN A 44 -5.26 8.05 4.48
C GLN A 44 -4.53 6.75 4.20
N LEU A 45 -4.94 5.67 4.84
CA LEU A 45 -4.33 4.37 4.59
C LEU A 45 -4.55 3.94 3.14
N ARG A 46 -5.73 4.21 2.58
CA ARG A 46 -5.97 3.90 1.17
C ARG A 46 -5.04 4.69 0.25
N VAL A 47 -4.81 5.96 0.55
CA VAL A 47 -3.89 6.76 -0.24
C VAL A 47 -2.48 6.16 -0.19
N ILE A 48 -2.04 5.77 1.00
CA ILE A 48 -0.72 5.19 1.18
C ILE A 48 -0.58 3.87 0.43
N ILE A 49 -1.60 3.03 0.50
CA ILE A 49 -1.61 1.77 -0.24
C ILE A 49 -1.43 2.02 -1.73
N ASN A 50 -2.17 2.99 -2.28
CA ASN A 50 -2.06 3.30 -3.69
C ASN A 50 -0.67 3.81 -4.06
N GLN A 51 -0.08 4.61 -3.19
CA GLN A 51 1.28 5.10 -3.41
C GLN A 51 2.30 3.97 -3.38
N LEU A 52 2.11 3.00 -2.48
CA LEU A 52 2.98 1.83 -2.44
C LEU A 52 2.85 0.99 -3.70
N ILE A 53 1.62 0.77 -4.16
CA ILE A 53 1.39 0.01 -5.38
C ILE A 53 2.09 0.70 -6.56
N ASP A 54 2.08 2.02 -6.60
CA ASP A 54 2.74 2.77 -7.66
C ASP A 54 4.25 2.59 -7.65
N LEU A 55 4.83 2.16 -6.55
CA LEU A 55 6.27 1.90 -6.46
C LEU A 55 6.63 0.46 -6.81
N LEU A 56 5.67 -0.37 -7.14
CA LEU A 56 5.95 -1.71 -7.63
C LEU A 56 6.26 -1.68 -9.12
N PRO A 57 7.01 -2.65 -9.64
CA PRO A 57 7.20 -2.76 -11.08
C PRO A 57 5.86 -2.90 -11.79
N PRO A 58 5.75 -2.43 -13.03
CA PRO A 58 4.46 -2.46 -13.74
C PRO A 58 3.81 -3.83 -13.81
N ALA A 59 4.59 -4.89 -13.95
CA ALA A 59 4.02 -6.23 -14.05
C ALA A 59 3.29 -6.62 -12.77
N GLN A 60 3.86 -6.32 -11.61
CA GLN A 60 3.23 -6.61 -10.34
C GLN A 60 2.06 -5.68 -10.08
N ARG A 61 2.22 -4.42 -10.44
CA ARG A 61 1.18 -3.43 -10.25
C ARG A 61 -0.10 -3.82 -10.98
N ASN A 62 0.04 -4.34 -12.18
CA ASN A 62 -1.11 -4.70 -13.00
C ASN A 62 -1.86 -5.93 -12.48
N GLN A 63 -1.25 -6.68 -11.59
CA GLN A 63 -1.89 -7.87 -11.01
C GLN A 63 -2.63 -7.58 -9.73
N ILE A 64 -2.47 -6.37 -9.18
CA ILE A 64 -3.07 -6.05 -7.89
C ILE A 64 -4.34 -5.27 -8.12
N GLY A 65 -5.45 -5.79 -7.62
CA GLY A 65 -6.72 -5.10 -7.70
C GLY A 65 -7.07 -4.48 -6.38
N PHE A 66 -6.77 -3.20 -6.20
CA PHE A 66 -7.18 -2.50 -5.00
C PHE A 66 -8.17 -1.41 -5.42
N GLY A 67 -9.31 -1.43 -4.79
CA GLY A 67 -10.38 -0.53 -5.18
C GLY A 67 -9.93 0.90 -5.16
N GLY A 68 -10.29 1.58 -6.13
CA GLY A 68 -9.98 2.97 -6.17
C GLY A 68 -8.93 3.34 -7.12
N THR A 69 -8.17 2.47 -7.55
CA THR A 69 -7.11 2.95 -8.34
C THR A 69 -7.45 2.60 -9.69
N GLY A 70 -8.03 1.95 -9.94
CA GLY A 70 -8.10 1.54 -11.10
C GLY A 70 -8.71 1.81 -12.01
N ILE A 71 -9.07 2.20 -12.18
CA ILE A 71 -9.65 2.41 -13.05
C ILE A 71 -9.32 1.95 -14.08
N GLY A 72 -9.11 1.65 -14.36
CA GLY A 72 -9.01 1.12 -15.58
C GLY A 72 -8.89 0.42 -16.19
#